data_db82318fc63e245e9f6be4c1ac94b29e
#
_entry.id   db82318fc63e245e9f6be4c1ac94b29e
#
_cell.length_a   1.000
_cell.length_b   1.000
_cell.length_c   1.000
_cell.angle_alpha   90.00
_cell.angle_beta   90.00
_cell.angle_gamma   90.00
#
_symmetry.space_group_name_H-M   'P 1'
#
loop_
_entity.id
_entity.type
_entity.pdbx_description
1 polymer ?
#
loop_
_entity_poly.entity_id
_entity_poly.type
_entity_poly.pdbx_seq_one_letter_code
_entity_poly.pdbx_strand_id
1 'polypeptide(L)'
;RHMIDKKGIAIIKPGARLINVARGELVDEEALLEGLDSGRLAGVALDVFAQEPPARGPLLEHTKVVVTPHLGASTAEAQREVAIEAAEQVLAVLNGEPARNTVNAPFVAPEVHAVLDPFMPVASVVGKLLTYLANGQVLGITISYQGKIAEHDTRMLQAAVLAGLLAPVSTVQVNLINAPELARERGLSITEQHNTVSREYASIVSATLETTEGNITLAGTSMRNEPHIVKINDYWLDIVPNTPYLLFVDNQDQPGSIGAVGTIAGHHNINISFMEVGRLQLRGRAMMVIGVDDPVPPDVMAEIQSLSHIYNARLANLVS
;
A
#
# COMPACT_ATOMS: atom_id res chain seq x y z
N ARG A 1 9.37 15.19 -21.96
CA ARG A 1 9.05 15.98 -23.17
C ARG A 1 10.33 16.22 -23.96
N HIS A 2 10.31 16.06 -25.31
CA HIS A 2 11.38 16.38 -26.25
C HIS A 2 12.73 15.72 -25.90
N MET A 3 12.72 14.39 -25.76
CA MET A 3 13.97 13.62 -25.60
C MET A 3 14.91 13.81 -26.81
N ILE A 4 14.33 14.00 -27.99
CA ILE A 4 15.02 14.38 -29.22
C ILE A 4 14.65 15.84 -29.55
N ASP A 5 15.50 16.74 -29.12
CA ASP A 5 15.44 18.19 -29.35
C ASP A 5 16.51 18.64 -30.35
N LYS A 6 16.70 19.95 -30.54
CA LYS A 6 17.74 20.53 -31.38
C LYS A 6 19.15 20.06 -31.00
N LYS A 7 19.41 19.88 -29.68
CA LYS A 7 20.73 19.41 -29.19
C LYS A 7 20.91 17.92 -29.52
N GLY A 8 19.84 17.12 -29.31
CA GLY A 8 19.82 15.72 -29.69
C GLY A 8 20.11 15.52 -31.19
N ILE A 9 19.43 16.28 -32.04
CA ILE A 9 19.62 16.21 -33.50
C ILE A 9 21.05 16.65 -33.92
N ALA A 10 21.63 17.63 -33.24
CA ALA A 10 22.99 18.09 -33.52
C ALA A 10 24.05 17.00 -33.33
N ILE A 11 23.84 16.06 -32.41
CA ILE A 11 24.79 14.96 -32.15
C ILE A 11 24.49 13.68 -32.91
N ILE A 12 23.31 13.56 -33.54
CA ILE A 12 22.97 12.42 -34.40
C ILE A 12 23.94 12.31 -35.60
N LYS A 13 24.26 11.08 -35.97
CA LYS A 13 25.09 10.81 -37.15
C LYS A 13 24.53 11.51 -38.39
N PRO A 14 25.33 12.27 -39.14
CA PRO A 14 24.88 12.89 -40.38
C PRO A 14 24.29 11.86 -41.37
N GLY A 15 23.13 12.19 -41.94
CA GLY A 15 22.41 11.30 -42.83
C GLY A 15 21.58 10.22 -42.15
N ALA A 16 21.39 10.31 -40.84
CA ALA A 16 20.50 9.39 -40.13
C ALA A 16 19.04 9.57 -40.55
N ARG A 17 18.25 8.51 -40.36
CA ARG A 17 16.80 8.54 -40.48
C ARG A 17 16.18 8.37 -39.11
N LEU A 18 15.16 9.19 -38.78
CA LEU A 18 14.44 9.11 -37.54
C LEU A 18 13.05 8.53 -37.79
N ILE A 19 12.67 7.55 -36.95
CA ILE A 19 11.33 6.94 -37.00
C ILE A 19 10.74 7.05 -35.59
N ASN A 20 9.55 7.67 -35.46
CA ASN A 20 8.81 7.76 -34.22
C ASN A 20 7.44 7.09 -34.38
N VAL A 21 7.29 5.94 -33.72
CA VAL A 21 6.04 5.17 -33.58
C VAL A 21 5.67 5.00 -32.10
N ALA A 22 6.25 5.82 -31.21
CA ALA A 22 6.03 5.75 -29.76
C ALA A 22 5.03 6.82 -29.29
N ARG A 23 5.51 8.06 -29.09
CA ARG A 23 4.67 9.22 -28.71
C ARG A 23 5.23 10.49 -29.37
N GLY A 24 4.34 11.36 -29.85
CA GLY A 24 4.72 12.59 -30.52
C GLY A 24 5.55 13.53 -29.64
N GLU A 25 5.19 13.70 -28.40
CA GLU A 25 5.92 14.56 -27.43
C GLU A 25 7.38 14.15 -27.13
N LEU A 26 7.83 13.00 -27.60
CA LEU A 26 9.24 12.57 -27.44
C LEU A 26 10.18 13.35 -28.37
N VAL A 27 9.66 13.91 -29.43
CA VAL A 27 10.46 14.57 -30.47
C VAL A 27 9.96 16.01 -30.65
N ASP A 28 10.89 16.94 -30.78
CA ASP A 28 10.59 18.32 -31.14
C ASP A 28 10.41 18.43 -32.65
N GLU A 29 9.20 18.70 -33.10
CA GLU A 29 8.83 18.76 -34.52
C GLU A 29 9.55 19.92 -35.28
N GLU A 30 9.81 21.06 -34.59
CA GLU A 30 10.58 22.15 -35.18
C GLU A 30 12.05 21.72 -35.39
N ALA A 31 12.60 21.02 -34.40
CA ALA A 31 13.97 20.51 -34.51
C ALA A 31 14.11 19.46 -35.62
N LEU A 32 13.06 18.64 -35.88
CA LEU A 32 13.05 17.70 -36.99
C LEU A 32 13.13 18.43 -38.36
N LEU A 33 12.33 19.48 -38.51
CA LEU A 33 12.32 20.28 -39.75
C LEU A 33 13.70 20.91 -40.00
N GLU A 34 14.29 21.57 -38.98
CA GLU A 34 15.65 22.12 -39.09
C GLU A 34 16.69 21.04 -39.42
N GLY A 35 16.56 19.84 -38.82
CA GLY A 35 17.46 18.70 -39.10
C GLY A 35 17.36 18.17 -40.52
N LEU A 36 16.16 18.19 -41.12
CA LEU A 36 15.91 17.81 -42.52
C LEU A 36 16.45 18.87 -43.51
N ASP A 37 16.19 20.15 -43.22
CA ASP A 37 16.62 21.28 -44.05
C ASP A 37 18.14 21.42 -44.09
N SER A 38 18.79 21.23 -42.95
CA SER A 38 20.26 21.23 -42.84
C SER A 38 20.94 19.99 -43.45
N GLY A 39 20.16 18.97 -43.82
CA GLY A 39 20.67 17.68 -44.28
C GLY A 39 21.28 16.81 -43.20
N ARG A 40 21.13 17.20 -41.92
CA ARG A 40 21.55 16.37 -40.77
C ARG A 40 20.76 15.08 -40.71
N LEU A 41 19.45 15.16 -40.97
CA LEU A 41 18.56 14.02 -41.14
C LEU A 41 18.33 13.74 -42.66
N ALA A 42 18.47 12.49 -43.05
CA ALA A 42 18.20 12.04 -44.41
C ALA A 42 16.70 11.78 -44.66
N GLY A 43 15.92 11.61 -43.62
CA GLY A 43 14.47 11.39 -43.67
C GLY A 43 13.88 11.17 -42.30
N VAL A 44 12.57 11.35 -42.18
CA VAL A 44 11.80 11.18 -40.98
C VAL A 44 10.54 10.39 -41.28
N ALA A 45 10.14 9.45 -40.38
CA ALA A 45 8.85 8.79 -40.43
C ALA A 45 8.13 8.98 -39.10
N LEU A 46 6.89 9.44 -39.14
CA LEU A 46 6.07 9.74 -37.96
C LEU A 46 4.73 9.01 -38.04
N ASP A 47 4.47 8.17 -37.07
CA ASP A 47 3.16 7.56 -36.84
C ASP A 47 2.37 8.30 -35.75
N VAL A 48 3.06 9.15 -34.94
CA VAL A 48 2.54 9.88 -33.80
C VAL A 48 2.98 11.33 -33.85
N PHE A 49 2.15 12.24 -33.29
CA PHE A 49 2.34 13.67 -33.32
C PHE A 49 2.11 14.30 -31.95
N ALA A 50 2.67 15.50 -31.70
CA ALA A 50 2.46 16.25 -30.47
C ALA A 50 0.98 16.62 -30.27
N GLN A 51 0.27 16.84 -31.39
CA GLN A 51 -1.19 17.02 -31.40
C GLN A 51 -1.78 16.08 -32.48
N GLU A 52 -2.80 15.32 -32.12
CA GLU A 52 -3.49 14.38 -33.02
C GLU A 52 -4.98 14.76 -33.16
N PRO A 53 -5.51 14.97 -34.38
CA PRO A 53 -4.80 14.95 -35.68
C PRO A 53 -3.82 16.12 -35.80
N PRO A 54 -2.66 15.91 -36.49
CA PRO A 54 -1.68 16.96 -36.69
C PRO A 54 -2.20 18.08 -37.59
N ALA A 55 -1.84 19.32 -37.27
CA ALA A 55 -2.12 20.44 -38.17
C ALA A 55 -1.26 20.36 -39.44
N ARG A 56 -1.82 20.77 -40.56
CA ARG A 56 -1.03 20.91 -41.80
C ARG A 56 0.08 21.94 -41.59
N GLY A 57 1.29 21.59 -42.03
CA GLY A 57 2.44 22.46 -41.85
C GLY A 57 3.69 21.96 -42.57
N PRO A 58 4.80 22.74 -42.56
CA PRO A 58 6.01 22.47 -43.31
C PRO A 58 6.62 21.09 -43.07
N LEU A 59 6.52 20.56 -41.83
CA LEU A 59 7.05 19.22 -41.54
C LEU A 59 6.28 18.13 -42.29
N LEU A 60 4.94 18.18 -42.27
CA LEU A 60 4.10 17.17 -42.97
C LEU A 60 4.17 17.27 -44.49
N GLU A 61 4.47 18.44 -45.02
CA GLU A 61 4.60 18.69 -46.48
C GLU A 61 6.03 18.47 -46.96
N HIS A 62 6.97 18.20 -46.10
CA HIS A 62 8.36 18.00 -46.43
C HIS A 62 8.58 16.68 -47.19
N THR A 63 9.26 16.73 -48.36
CA THR A 63 9.43 15.58 -49.25
C THR A 63 10.18 14.37 -48.70
N LYS A 64 10.93 14.56 -47.62
CA LYS A 64 11.66 13.49 -46.87
C LYS A 64 10.92 13.01 -45.64
N VAL A 65 9.64 13.39 -45.46
CA VAL A 65 8.81 12.96 -44.32
C VAL A 65 7.75 11.98 -44.84
N VAL A 66 7.62 10.86 -44.11
CA VAL A 66 6.55 9.87 -44.28
C VAL A 66 5.71 9.88 -43.04
N VAL A 67 4.38 9.90 -43.18
CA VAL A 67 3.44 9.92 -42.05
C VAL A 67 2.41 8.82 -42.16
N THR A 68 2.02 8.29 -41.03
CA THR A 68 0.89 7.36 -40.89
C THR A 68 -0.04 7.85 -39.78
N PRO A 69 -1.34 7.52 -39.76
CA PRO A 69 -2.30 8.06 -38.81
C PRO A 69 -2.40 7.21 -37.54
N HIS A 70 -1.31 7.08 -36.79
CA HIS A 70 -1.21 6.37 -35.51
C HIS A 70 -1.62 4.89 -35.62
N LEU A 71 -0.95 4.15 -36.50
CA LEU A 71 -1.26 2.76 -36.85
C LEU A 71 -0.37 1.72 -36.17
N GLY A 72 0.56 2.12 -35.29
CA GLY A 72 1.55 1.23 -34.68
C GLY A 72 0.98 -0.01 -34.01
N ALA A 73 -0.19 0.12 -33.36
CA ALA A 73 -0.91 -0.99 -32.73
C ALA A 73 -2.15 -1.47 -33.53
N SER A 74 -2.34 -1.00 -34.78
CA SER A 74 -3.54 -1.27 -35.57
C SER A 74 -3.38 -2.45 -36.55
N THR A 75 -2.46 -3.37 -36.27
CA THR A 75 -2.35 -4.65 -37.00
C THR A 75 -3.19 -5.74 -36.31
N ALA A 76 -3.63 -6.75 -37.08
CA ALA A 76 -4.40 -7.87 -36.51
C ALA A 76 -3.62 -8.63 -35.41
N GLU A 77 -2.31 -8.78 -35.62
CA GLU A 77 -1.40 -9.42 -34.67
C GLU A 77 -1.30 -8.62 -33.37
N ALA A 78 -1.01 -7.31 -33.46
CA ALA A 78 -0.86 -6.43 -32.31
C ALA A 78 -2.16 -6.36 -31.47
N GLN A 79 -3.32 -6.23 -32.13
CA GLN A 79 -4.64 -6.21 -31.48
C GLN A 79 -4.92 -7.51 -30.73
N ARG A 80 -4.56 -8.66 -31.32
CA ARG A 80 -4.73 -9.96 -30.68
C ARG A 80 -3.81 -10.12 -29.46
N GLU A 81 -2.53 -9.79 -29.62
CA GLU A 81 -1.53 -9.90 -28.55
C GLU A 81 -1.89 -9.01 -27.35
N VAL A 82 -2.23 -7.75 -27.58
CA VAL A 82 -2.66 -6.82 -26.53
C VAL A 82 -3.89 -7.33 -25.78
N ALA A 83 -4.89 -7.88 -26.51
CA ALA A 83 -6.09 -8.42 -25.89
C ALA A 83 -5.79 -9.65 -25.00
N ILE A 84 -4.93 -10.55 -25.47
CA ILE A 84 -4.52 -11.74 -24.70
C ILE A 84 -3.73 -11.31 -23.46
N GLU A 85 -2.72 -10.46 -23.63
CA GLU A 85 -1.88 -9.99 -22.53
C GLU A 85 -2.70 -9.25 -21.45
N ALA A 86 -3.63 -8.38 -21.87
CA ALA A 86 -4.52 -7.69 -20.94
C ALA A 86 -5.40 -8.68 -20.16
N ALA A 87 -5.97 -9.69 -20.86
CA ALA A 87 -6.80 -10.70 -20.20
C ALA A 87 -6.00 -11.56 -19.20
N GLU A 88 -4.78 -11.95 -19.55
CA GLU A 88 -3.88 -12.71 -18.67
C GLU A 88 -3.53 -11.92 -17.41
N GLN A 89 -3.23 -10.61 -17.55
CA GLN A 89 -2.93 -9.75 -16.40
C GLN A 89 -4.14 -9.52 -15.50
N VAL A 90 -5.35 -9.38 -16.07
CA VAL A 90 -6.59 -9.29 -15.29
C VAL A 90 -6.82 -10.58 -14.51
N LEU A 91 -6.64 -11.75 -15.14
CA LEU A 91 -6.78 -13.04 -14.47
C LEU A 91 -5.75 -13.23 -13.35
N ALA A 92 -4.49 -12.82 -13.57
CA ALA A 92 -3.46 -12.87 -12.54
C ALA A 92 -3.90 -12.07 -11.30
N VAL A 93 -4.36 -10.83 -11.48
CA VAL A 93 -4.83 -9.97 -10.38
C VAL A 93 -6.04 -10.57 -9.66
N LEU A 94 -7.01 -11.13 -10.39
CA LEU A 94 -8.18 -11.79 -9.80
C LEU A 94 -7.81 -13.05 -8.99
N ASN A 95 -6.71 -13.71 -9.36
CA ASN A 95 -6.16 -14.86 -8.63
C ASN A 95 -5.23 -14.44 -7.47
N GLY A 96 -5.06 -13.13 -7.21
CA GLY A 96 -4.18 -12.62 -6.16
C GLY A 96 -2.70 -12.51 -6.57
N GLU A 97 -2.38 -12.72 -7.86
CA GLU A 97 -1.05 -12.58 -8.41
C GLU A 97 -0.79 -11.13 -8.89
N PRO A 98 0.45 -10.61 -8.84
CA PRO A 98 0.76 -9.29 -9.33
C PRO A 98 0.70 -9.24 -10.87
N ALA A 99 0.09 -8.19 -11.43
CA ALA A 99 0.16 -7.93 -12.86
C ALA A 99 1.54 -7.39 -13.25
N ARG A 100 2.06 -7.84 -14.41
CA ARG A 100 3.43 -7.51 -14.87
C ARG A 100 3.62 -6.06 -15.30
N ASN A 101 2.58 -5.44 -15.86
CA ASN A 101 2.66 -4.13 -16.52
C ASN A 101 1.73 -3.11 -15.87
N THR A 102 1.69 -3.06 -14.54
CA THR A 102 0.87 -2.08 -13.80
C THR A 102 1.42 -0.66 -13.97
N VAL A 103 0.53 0.31 -14.17
CA VAL A 103 0.88 1.73 -14.31
C VAL A 103 0.84 2.44 -12.94
N ASN A 104 -0.14 2.10 -12.11
CA ASN A 104 -0.45 2.76 -10.84
C ASN A 104 -0.23 1.86 -9.61
N ALA A 105 0.32 0.67 -9.78
CA ALA A 105 0.77 -0.17 -8.67
C ALA A 105 2.30 -0.25 -8.65
N PRO A 106 2.93 -0.34 -7.49
CA PRO A 106 4.37 -0.52 -7.38
C PRO A 106 4.77 -1.85 -8.06
N PHE A 107 5.68 -1.77 -9.04
CA PHE A 107 6.32 -2.98 -9.56
C PHE A 107 7.35 -3.45 -8.54
N VAL A 108 7.23 -4.69 -8.11
CA VAL A 108 8.19 -5.34 -7.23
C VAL A 108 8.75 -6.56 -7.94
N ALA A 109 10.09 -6.65 -8.01
CA ALA A 109 10.75 -7.80 -8.60
C ALA A 109 10.36 -9.10 -7.85
N PRO A 110 10.24 -10.24 -8.53
CA PRO A 110 9.80 -11.50 -7.90
C PRO A 110 10.62 -11.91 -6.66
N GLU A 111 11.92 -11.62 -6.65
CA GLU A 111 12.82 -11.92 -5.53
C GLU A 111 12.49 -11.06 -4.31
N VAL A 112 12.12 -9.81 -4.52
CA VAL A 112 11.69 -8.86 -3.47
C VAL A 112 10.30 -9.22 -2.97
N HIS A 113 9.41 -9.65 -3.87
CA HIS A 113 8.07 -10.10 -3.55
C HIS A 113 8.11 -11.23 -2.52
N ALA A 114 8.96 -12.24 -2.73
CA ALA A 114 9.13 -13.35 -1.78
C ALA A 114 9.56 -12.92 -0.37
N VAL A 115 10.27 -11.78 -0.24
CA VAL A 115 10.68 -11.22 1.06
C VAL A 115 9.56 -10.42 1.71
N LEU A 116 8.76 -9.69 0.93
CA LEU A 116 7.72 -8.78 1.43
C LEU A 116 6.36 -9.46 1.64
N ASP A 117 6.02 -10.48 0.86
CA ASP A 117 4.73 -11.19 0.91
C ASP A 117 4.32 -11.65 2.31
N PRO A 118 5.21 -12.26 3.13
CA PRO A 118 4.85 -12.67 4.47
C PRO A 118 4.46 -11.48 5.38
N PHE A 119 4.86 -10.27 5.01
CA PHE A 119 4.58 -9.05 5.77
C PHE A 119 3.36 -8.27 5.25
N MET A 120 2.78 -8.64 4.12
CA MET A 120 1.58 -7.99 3.60
C MET A 120 0.37 -8.13 4.55
N PRO A 121 0.04 -9.35 5.06
CA PRO A 121 -1.01 -9.52 6.06
C PRO A 121 -0.70 -8.77 7.36
N VAL A 122 0.58 -8.77 7.80
CA VAL A 122 1.02 -8.02 8.99
C VAL A 122 0.73 -6.53 8.84
N ALA A 123 1.15 -5.93 7.72
CA ALA A 123 0.95 -4.52 7.41
C ALA A 123 -0.55 -4.15 7.38
N SER A 124 -1.38 -4.98 6.74
CA SER A 124 -2.83 -4.79 6.68
C SER A 124 -3.48 -4.83 8.07
N VAL A 125 -3.12 -5.81 8.90
CA VAL A 125 -3.66 -5.94 10.27
C VAL A 125 -3.19 -4.79 11.16
N VAL A 126 -1.92 -4.38 11.09
CA VAL A 126 -1.40 -3.21 11.80
C VAL A 126 -2.24 -1.97 11.46
N GLY A 127 -2.46 -1.70 10.16
CA GLY A 127 -3.30 -0.59 9.71
C GLY A 127 -4.73 -0.67 10.24
N LYS A 128 -5.37 -1.84 10.12
CA LYS A 128 -6.76 -2.06 10.57
C LYS A 128 -6.91 -1.83 12.08
N LEU A 129 -6.02 -2.40 12.89
CA LEU A 129 -6.06 -2.25 14.34
C LEU A 129 -5.82 -0.83 14.81
N LEU A 130 -4.96 -0.04 14.12
CA LEU A 130 -4.78 1.38 14.41
C LEU A 130 -6.10 2.14 14.36
N THR A 131 -6.96 1.86 13.38
CA THR A 131 -8.28 2.50 13.25
C THR A 131 -9.19 2.23 14.44
N TYR A 132 -9.20 0.99 14.94
CA TYR A 132 -10.04 0.62 16.07
C TYR A 132 -9.50 1.11 17.43
N LEU A 133 -8.19 1.27 17.54
CA LEU A 133 -7.54 1.63 18.79
C LEU A 133 -7.28 3.13 18.94
N ALA A 134 -7.30 3.89 17.86
CA ALA A 134 -7.09 5.33 17.88
C ALA A 134 -8.28 6.09 18.48
N ASN A 135 -8.00 7.25 19.06
CA ASN A 135 -8.96 8.26 19.49
C ASN A 135 -8.72 9.58 18.75
N GLY A 136 -9.76 10.38 18.65
CA GLY A 136 -9.66 11.72 18.08
C GLY A 136 -9.52 11.74 16.55
N GLN A 137 -9.17 12.89 16.02
CA GLN A 137 -8.97 13.09 14.60
C GLN A 137 -7.56 12.67 14.19
N VAL A 138 -7.44 11.90 13.13
CA VAL A 138 -6.15 11.49 12.56
C VAL A 138 -5.45 12.67 11.90
N LEU A 139 -4.19 12.89 12.24
CA LEU A 139 -3.33 13.96 11.71
C LEU A 139 -2.27 13.41 10.75
N GLY A 140 -1.69 12.24 11.07
CA GLY A 140 -0.64 11.63 10.29
C GLY A 140 -0.36 10.20 10.69
N ILE A 141 0.43 9.53 9.86
CA ILE A 141 0.94 8.18 10.13
C ILE A 141 2.43 8.12 9.83
N THR A 142 3.19 7.58 10.78
CA THR A 142 4.60 7.23 10.57
C THR A 142 4.72 5.71 10.48
N ILE A 143 5.18 5.18 9.35
CA ILE A 143 5.39 3.75 9.12
C ILE A 143 6.89 3.48 9.17
N SER A 144 7.31 2.51 9.97
CA SER A 144 8.71 2.14 10.13
C SER A 144 8.92 0.67 9.76
N TYR A 145 9.91 0.43 8.93
CA TYR A 145 10.34 -0.90 8.50
C TYR A 145 11.71 -1.19 9.10
N GLN A 146 11.86 -2.37 9.71
CA GLN A 146 13.11 -2.77 10.34
C GLN A 146 13.54 -4.16 9.84
N GLY A 147 14.87 -4.36 9.78
CA GLY A 147 15.48 -5.62 9.33
C GLY A 147 15.48 -5.75 7.81
N LYS A 148 15.43 -6.99 7.30
CA LYS A 148 15.58 -7.31 5.88
C LYS A 148 14.58 -6.62 4.96
N ILE A 149 13.35 -6.41 5.40
CA ILE A 149 12.33 -5.72 4.59
C ILE A 149 12.70 -4.27 4.31
N ALA A 150 13.47 -3.62 5.19
CA ALA A 150 13.90 -2.23 5.03
C ALA A 150 14.97 -2.03 3.94
N GLU A 151 15.55 -3.11 3.41
CA GLU A 151 16.52 -3.08 2.31
C GLU A 151 15.84 -3.01 0.93
N HIS A 152 14.52 -3.13 0.89
CA HIS A 152 13.74 -3.23 -0.34
C HIS A 152 12.76 -2.04 -0.51
N ASP A 153 12.13 -1.97 -1.67
CA ASP A 153 11.04 -1.02 -1.93
C ASP A 153 9.78 -1.43 -1.14
N THR A 154 9.47 -0.68 -0.11
CA THR A 154 8.38 -0.97 0.85
C THR A 154 7.03 -0.38 0.46
N ARG A 155 6.87 0.22 -0.74
CA ARG A 155 5.61 0.84 -1.17
C ARG A 155 4.40 -0.10 -1.13
N MET A 156 4.60 -1.41 -1.33
CA MET A 156 3.53 -2.40 -1.17
C MET A 156 3.09 -2.55 0.28
N LEU A 157 4.04 -2.57 1.21
CA LEU A 157 3.75 -2.63 2.66
C LEU A 157 3.07 -1.34 3.13
N GLN A 158 3.53 -0.16 2.65
CA GLN A 158 2.85 1.12 2.89
C GLN A 158 1.40 1.06 2.42
N ALA A 159 1.17 0.61 1.18
CA ALA A 159 -0.19 0.48 0.63
C ALA A 159 -1.05 -0.49 1.46
N ALA A 160 -0.48 -1.59 1.98
CA ALA A 160 -1.19 -2.54 2.82
C ALA A 160 -1.56 -1.94 4.20
N VAL A 161 -0.64 -1.19 4.85
CA VAL A 161 -0.95 -0.46 6.09
C VAL A 161 -2.09 0.54 5.85
N LEU A 162 -1.99 1.34 4.78
CA LEU A 162 -3.01 2.34 4.45
C LEU A 162 -4.35 1.71 4.06
N ALA A 163 -4.33 0.59 3.35
CA ALA A 163 -5.56 -0.15 3.01
C ALA A 163 -6.24 -0.66 4.28
N GLY A 164 -5.49 -1.27 5.19
CA GLY A 164 -6.00 -1.71 6.49
C GLY A 164 -6.56 -0.54 7.32
N LEU A 165 -5.85 0.58 7.38
CA LEU A 165 -6.25 1.77 8.12
C LEU A 165 -7.56 2.38 7.60
N LEU A 166 -7.71 2.44 6.27
CA LEU A 166 -8.84 3.14 5.66
C LEU A 166 -10.07 2.27 5.44
N ALA A 167 -9.92 0.96 5.28
CA ALA A 167 -11.02 0.05 4.98
C ALA A 167 -12.18 0.13 6.00
N PRO A 168 -11.95 0.13 7.35
CA PRO A 168 -13.04 0.16 8.31
C PRO A 168 -13.87 1.45 8.31
N VAL A 169 -13.31 2.55 7.79
CA VAL A 169 -13.91 3.90 7.83
C VAL A 169 -14.18 4.48 6.43
N SER A 170 -14.14 3.64 5.40
CA SER A 170 -14.36 4.07 4.02
C SER A 170 -15.69 3.56 3.49
N THR A 171 -16.40 4.40 2.74
CA THR A 171 -17.62 4.02 2.01
C THR A 171 -17.32 3.42 0.63
N VAL A 172 -16.09 3.57 0.15
CA VAL A 172 -15.62 2.96 -1.11
C VAL A 172 -14.73 1.76 -0.78
N GLN A 173 -14.70 0.79 -1.69
CA GLN A 173 -13.81 -0.37 -1.55
C GLN A 173 -12.35 0.09 -1.60
N VAL A 174 -11.61 -0.16 -0.52
CA VAL A 174 -10.19 0.18 -0.41
C VAL A 174 -9.36 -1.05 -0.78
N ASN A 175 -8.29 -0.82 -1.55
CA ASN A 175 -7.34 -1.83 -1.97
C ASN A 175 -5.91 -1.25 -2.02
N LEU A 176 -4.92 -2.09 -2.33
CA LEU A 176 -3.51 -1.69 -2.37
C LEU A 176 -3.20 -0.58 -3.40
N ILE A 177 -4.02 -0.45 -4.43
CA ILE A 177 -3.80 0.52 -5.51
C ILE A 177 -4.35 1.90 -5.13
N ASN A 178 -5.58 1.95 -4.57
CA ASN A 178 -6.24 3.21 -4.28
C ASN A 178 -5.97 3.75 -2.86
N ALA A 179 -5.49 2.92 -1.93
CA ALA A 179 -5.28 3.33 -0.54
C ALA A 179 -4.31 4.52 -0.38
N PRO A 180 -3.15 4.58 -1.07
CA PRO A 180 -2.25 5.74 -0.97
C PRO A 180 -2.89 7.04 -1.48
N GLU A 181 -3.70 6.95 -2.55
CA GLU A 181 -4.40 8.11 -3.10
C GLU A 181 -5.50 8.60 -2.16
N LEU A 182 -6.34 7.67 -1.66
CA LEU A 182 -7.40 7.99 -0.69
C LEU A 182 -6.83 8.60 0.61
N ALA A 183 -5.67 8.13 1.07
CA ALA A 183 -4.97 8.71 2.21
C ALA A 183 -4.57 10.16 1.94
N ARG A 184 -4.01 10.43 0.75
CA ARG A 184 -3.63 11.76 0.31
C ARG A 184 -4.83 12.70 0.15
N GLU A 185 -5.92 12.23 -0.47
CA GLU A 185 -7.16 12.99 -0.62
C GLU A 185 -7.79 13.39 0.73
N ARG A 186 -7.63 12.53 1.74
CA ARG A 186 -8.06 12.82 3.13
C ARG A 186 -7.08 13.71 3.90
N GLY A 187 -6.00 14.16 3.27
CA GLY A 187 -4.99 15.02 3.89
C GLY A 187 -4.11 14.31 4.93
N LEU A 188 -4.02 12.97 4.91
CA LEU A 188 -3.19 12.21 5.82
C LEU A 188 -1.72 12.44 5.51
N SER A 189 -0.95 12.96 6.48
CA SER A 189 0.51 13.04 6.38
C SER A 189 1.11 11.66 6.57
N ILE A 190 1.92 11.22 5.60
CA ILE A 190 2.56 9.89 5.62
C ILE A 190 4.08 10.07 5.69
N THR A 191 4.70 9.49 6.70
CA THR A 191 6.15 9.46 6.89
C THR A 191 6.63 8.02 6.89
N GLU A 192 7.73 7.72 6.19
CA GLU A 192 8.36 6.40 6.22
C GLU A 192 9.75 6.47 6.85
N GLN A 193 10.08 5.43 7.60
CA GLN A 193 11.37 5.25 8.24
C GLN A 193 11.92 3.85 7.93
N HIS A 194 13.18 3.77 7.53
CA HIS A 194 13.84 2.52 7.19
C HIS A 194 15.07 2.31 8.09
N ASN A 195 15.13 1.13 8.71
CA ASN A 195 16.27 0.72 9.51
C ASN A 195 16.61 -0.74 9.20
N THR A 196 17.74 -0.98 8.57
CA THR A 196 18.19 -2.34 8.22
C THR A 196 18.57 -3.21 9.42
N VAL A 197 18.69 -2.59 10.61
CA VAL A 197 18.98 -3.30 11.85
C VAL A 197 17.70 -3.51 12.64
N SER A 198 17.40 -4.75 12.96
CA SER A 198 16.35 -5.14 13.92
C SER A 198 16.98 -5.99 15.02
N ARG A 199 16.56 -5.78 16.27
CA ARG A 199 17.15 -6.48 17.44
C ARG A 199 16.26 -7.59 17.96
N GLU A 200 14.96 -7.43 17.86
CA GLU A 200 13.97 -8.33 18.46
C GLU A 200 13.51 -9.42 17.49
N TYR A 201 13.32 -9.09 16.22
CA TYR A 201 12.84 -9.98 15.16
C TYR A 201 13.64 -9.79 13.88
N ALA A 202 13.60 -10.75 12.97
CA ALA A 202 14.30 -10.66 11.69
C ALA A 202 13.84 -9.46 10.84
N SER A 203 12.56 -9.13 10.92
CA SER A 203 11.97 -7.91 10.35
C SER A 203 10.71 -7.51 11.10
N ILE A 204 10.43 -6.22 11.15
CA ILE A 204 9.26 -5.63 11.83
C ILE A 204 8.65 -4.57 10.92
N VAL A 205 7.33 -4.59 10.79
CA VAL A 205 6.52 -3.47 10.30
C VAL A 205 5.88 -2.80 11.49
N SER A 206 6.14 -1.53 11.72
CA SER A 206 5.45 -0.77 12.76
C SER A 206 4.82 0.49 12.18
N ALA A 207 3.68 0.89 12.74
CA ALA A 207 3.05 2.14 12.37
C ALA A 207 2.57 2.88 13.61
N THR A 208 2.83 4.19 13.61
CA THR A 208 2.36 5.13 14.63
C THR A 208 1.34 6.06 14.00
N LEU A 209 0.12 6.02 14.48
CA LEU A 209 -0.94 6.93 14.10
C LEU A 209 -0.95 8.12 15.06
N GLU A 210 -0.80 9.32 14.50
CA GLU A 210 -0.83 10.58 15.22
C GLU A 210 -2.24 11.13 15.21
N THR A 211 -2.79 11.45 16.36
CA THR A 211 -4.15 11.99 16.49
C THR A 211 -4.20 13.19 17.43
N THR A 212 -5.32 13.91 17.43
CA THR A 212 -5.57 15.05 18.33
C THR A 212 -5.65 14.64 19.79
N GLU A 213 -5.82 13.34 20.11
CA GLU A 213 -5.92 12.82 21.47
C GLU A 213 -4.71 11.97 21.89
N GLY A 214 -3.66 11.96 21.08
CA GLY A 214 -2.42 11.24 21.35
C GLY A 214 -2.05 10.24 20.25
N ASN A 215 -0.90 9.63 20.40
CA ASN A 215 -0.35 8.70 19.43
C ASN A 215 -0.64 7.27 19.85
N ILE A 216 -0.85 6.41 18.86
CA ILE A 216 -0.90 4.97 19.05
C ILE A 216 0.07 4.28 18.10
N THR A 217 0.86 3.36 18.64
CA THR A 217 1.87 2.59 17.90
C THR A 217 1.53 1.11 17.94
N LEU A 218 1.54 0.48 16.79
CA LEU A 218 1.45 -0.97 16.63
C LEU A 218 2.66 -1.48 15.87
N ALA A 219 3.16 -2.65 16.25
CA ALA A 219 4.20 -3.33 15.50
C ALA A 219 3.83 -4.80 15.32
N GLY A 220 4.17 -5.31 14.13
CA GLY A 220 3.95 -6.70 13.80
C GLY A 220 5.13 -7.29 13.03
N THR A 221 5.18 -8.60 13.05
CA THR A 221 6.15 -9.41 12.31
C THR A 221 5.47 -10.62 11.68
N SER A 222 6.16 -11.28 10.75
CA SER A 222 5.72 -12.57 10.23
C SER A 222 6.52 -13.70 10.86
N MET A 223 5.84 -14.65 11.47
CA MET A 223 6.44 -15.88 12.00
C MET A 223 5.71 -17.08 11.41
N ARG A 224 6.45 -18.05 10.81
CA ARG A 224 5.87 -19.25 10.16
C ARG A 224 4.85 -18.91 9.06
N ASN A 225 5.04 -17.79 8.36
CA ASN A 225 4.11 -17.21 7.38
C ASN A 225 2.74 -16.78 7.96
N GLU A 226 2.65 -16.57 9.27
CA GLU A 226 1.47 -16.02 9.93
C GLU A 226 1.76 -14.62 10.45
N PRO A 227 0.79 -13.69 10.40
CA PRO A 227 0.94 -12.38 10.99
C PRO A 227 0.91 -12.45 12.52
N HIS A 228 1.84 -11.78 13.17
CA HIS A 228 1.90 -11.60 14.60
C HIS A 228 1.95 -10.11 14.94
N ILE A 229 1.07 -9.65 15.81
CA ILE A 229 1.17 -8.32 16.43
C ILE A 229 2.00 -8.48 17.69
N VAL A 230 3.17 -7.84 17.71
CA VAL A 230 4.16 -8.05 18.76
C VAL A 230 4.32 -6.88 19.70
N LYS A 231 3.74 -5.71 19.34
CA LYS A 231 3.79 -4.53 20.19
C LYS A 231 2.55 -3.66 20.01
N ILE A 232 2.01 -3.17 21.14
CA ILE A 232 0.96 -2.14 21.20
C ILE A 232 1.46 -1.06 22.16
N ASN A 233 1.74 0.14 21.67
CA ASN A 233 2.42 1.19 22.42
C ASN A 233 3.70 0.64 23.09
N ASP A 234 3.78 0.64 24.41
CA ASP A 234 4.92 0.13 25.17
C ASP A 234 4.78 -1.35 25.58
N TYR A 235 3.61 -1.96 25.33
CA TYR A 235 3.36 -3.36 25.69
C TYR A 235 3.90 -4.31 24.64
N TRP A 236 4.79 -5.20 25.03
CA TRP A 236 5.19 -6.36 24.22
C TRP A 236 4.21 -7.52 24.46
N LEU A 237 3.75 -8.10 23.38
CA LEU A 237 2.72 -9.14 23.30
C LEU A 237 3.10 -10.11 22.18
N ASP A 238 2.36 -11.20 22.04
CA ASP A 238 2.45 -12.07 20.86
C ASP A 238 1.04 -12.53 20.46
N ILE A 239 0.41 -11.76 19.57
CA ILE A 239 -0.98 -11.97 19.16
C ILE A 239 -1.01 -12.45 17.73
N VAL A 240 -1.57 -13.64 17.51
CA VAL A 240 -1.96 -14.13 16.19
C VAL A 240 -3.39 -13.68 15.91
N PRO A 241 -3.64 -12.76 14.97
CA PRO A 241 -4.97 -12.20 14.70
C PRO A 241 -5.80 -13.15 13.81
N ASN A 242 -6.04 -14.37 14.31
CA ASN A 242 -6.75 -15.44 13.60
C ASN A 242 -8.20 -15.63 14.08
N THR A 243 -8.74 -14.67 14.81
CA THR A 243 -10.13 -14.65 15.29
C THR A 243 -10.91 -13.53 14.63
N PRO A 244 -12.25 -13.63 14.51
CA PRO A 244 -13.09 -12.59 13.94
C PRO A 244 -13.01 -11.25 14.68
N TYR A 245 -12.85 -11.29 16.00
CA TYR A 245 -12.83 -10.08 16.85
C TYR A 245 -11.69 -10.14 17.84
N LEU A 246 -11.11 -8.96 18.11
CA LEU A 246 -10.13 -8.76 19.18
C LEU A 246 -10.67 -7.72 20.16
N LEU A 247 -10.82 -8.13 21.42
CA LEU A 247 -11.18 -7.24 22.53
C LEU A 247 -9.91 -6.79 23.25
N PHE A 248 -9.66 -5.50 23.23
CA PHE A 248 -8.54 -4.84 23.92
C PHE A 248 -9.03 -4.23 25.23
N VAL A 249 -8.41 -4.59 26.34
CA VAL A 249 -8.79 -4.13 27.67
C VAL A 249 -7.58 -3.56 28.39
N ASP A 250 -7.57 -2.24 28.57
CA ASP A 250 -6.56 -1.53 29.36
C ASP A 250 -6.98 -1.59 30.84
N ASN A 251 -6.14 -2.16 31.69
CA ASN A 251 -6.51 -2.48 33.08
C ASN A 251 -5.36 -2.34 34.05
N GLN A 252 -5.71 -2.32 35.34
CA GLN A 252 -4.77 -2.53 36.42
C GLN A 252 -4.43 -4.03 36.55
N ASP A 253 -3.13 -4.37 36.56
CA ASP A 253 -2.66 -5.75 36.79
C ASP A 253 -2.89 -6.14 38.24
N GLN A 254 -3.99 -6.82 38.54
CA GLN A 254 -4.32 -7.31 39.85
C GLN A 254 -5.05 -8.64 39.82
N PRO A 255 -4.98 -9.43 40.92
CA PRO A 255 -5.76 -10.66 41.04
C PRO A 255 -7.23 -10.43 40.80
N GLY A 256 -7.83 -11.29 39.97
CA GLY A 256 -9.26 -11.25 39.61
C GLY A 256 -9.58 -10.49 38.35
N SER A 257 -8.71 -9.62 37.78
CA SER A 257 -9.00 -8.85 36.55
C SER A 257 -9.33 -9.75 35.37
N ILE A 258 -8.50 -10.75 35.08
CA ILE A 258 -8.73 -11.74 34.02
C ILE A 258 -10.02 -12.52 34.25
N GLY A 259 -10.22 -12.98 35.52
CA GLY A 259 -11.40 -13.75 35.91
C GLY A 259 -12.69 -12.96 35.75
N ALA A 260 -12.71 -11.68 36.12
CA ALA A 260 -13.87 -10.82 35.96
C ALA A 260 -14.30 -10.66 34.51
N VAL A 261 -13.36 -10.35 33.59
CA VAL A 261 -13.64 -10.21 32.17
C VAL A 261 -14.07 -11.55 31.56
N GLY A 262 -13.40 -12.66 31.89
CA GLY A 262 -13.76 -14.00 31.44
C GLY A 262 -15.15 -14.45 31.95
N THR A 263 -15.52 -14.09 33.19
CA THR A 263 -16.83 -14.40 33.76
C THR A 263 -17.95 -13.64 33.03
N ILE A 264 -17.76 -12.34 32.74
CA ILE A 264 -18.72 -11.55 31.97
C ILE A 264 -18.88 -12.17 30.58
N ALA A 265 -17.78 -12.44 29.86
CA ALA A 265 -17.86 -13.10 28.56
C ALA A 265 -18.64 -14.43 28.61
N GLY A 266 -18.35 -15.27 29.61
CA GLY A 266 -19.05 -16.55 29.80
C GLY A 266 -20.54 -16.41 30.11
N HIS A 267 -20.95 -15.43 30.94
CA HIS A 267 -22.36 -15.16 31.24
C HIS A 267 -23.16 -14.72 29.99
N HIS A 268 -22.48 -14.03 29.07
CA HIS A 268 -23.08 -13.58 27.81
C HIS A 268 -22.82 -14.55 26.64
N ASN A 269 -22.40 -15.79 26.93
CA ASN A 269 -22.13 -16.85 25.94
C ASN A 269 -21.14 -16.43 24.82
N ILE A 270 -20.16 -15.59 25.16
CA ILE A 270 -19.08 -15.17 24.26
C ILE A 270 -17.89 -16.11 24.46
N ASN A 271 -17.52 -16.83 23.39
CA ASN A 271 -16.39 -17.74 23.43
C ASN A 271 -15.07 -16.98 23.31
N ILE A 272 -14.13 -17.29 24.22
CA ILE A 272 -12.77 -16.77 24.21
C ILE A 272 -11.87 -17.83 23.61
N SER A 273 -11.22 -17.49 22.48
CA SER A 273 -10.29 -18.39 21.78
C SER A 273 -8.88 -18.33 22.36
N PHE A 274 -8.44 -17.14 22.77
CA PHE A 274 -7.17 -16.92 23.47
C PHE A 274 -7.23 -15.63 24.32
N MET A 275 -6.26 -15.49 25.22
CA MET A 275 -6.04 -14.26 25.97
C MET A 275 -4.54 -14.07 26.17
N GLU A 276 -4.05 -12.87 25.83
CA GLU A 276 -2.68 -12.44 26.04
C GLU A 276 -2.67 -11.20 26.95
N VAL A 277 -1.70 -11.11 27.87
CA VAL A 277 -1.60 -9.99 28.80
C VAL A 277 -0.19 -9.41 28.78
N GLY A 278 -0.07 -8.21 28.21
CA GLY A 278 1.14 -7.40 28.31
C GLY A 278 1.11 -6.50 29.54
N ARG A 279 2.23 -6.38 30.25
CA ARG A 279 2.37 -5.49 31.39
C ARG A 279 3.71 -4.77 31.37
N LEU A 280 3.72 -3.51 31.82
CA LEU A 280 4.95 -2.71 31.89
C LEU A 280 5.71 -2.98 33.18
N GLN A 281 4.98 -3.24 34.29
CA GLN A 281 5.54 -3.55 35.60
C GLN A 281 4.58 -4.42 36.41
N LEU A 282 5.11 -5.09 37.40
CA LEU A 282 4.30 -5.89 38.34
C LEU A 282 3.23 -5.04 39.01
N ARG A 283 1.98 -5.50 38.96
CA ARG A 283 0.80 -4.80 39.51
C ARG A 283 0.61 -3.38 39.02
N GLY A 284 1.18 -3.06 37.86
CA GLY A 284 1.03 -1.78 37.18
C GLY A 284 -0.10 -1.81 36.18
N ARG A 285 0.01 -0.93 35.19
CA ARG A 285 -0.90 -0.90 34.05
C ARG A 285 -0.62 -2.07 33.11
N ALA A 286 -1.66 -2.70 32.60
CA ALA A 286 -1.60 -3.86 31.74
C ALA A 286 -2.59 -3.72 30.57
N MET A 287 -2.31 -4.41 29.50
CA MET A 287 -3.18 -4.57 28.33
C MET A 287 -3.53 -6.04 28.20
N MET A 288 -4.82 -6.38 28.31
CA MET A 288 -5.33 -7.70 27.90
C MET A 288 -5.80 -7.61 26.46
N VAL A 289 -5.41 -8.57 25.64
CA VAL A 289 -5.95 -8.77 24.28
C VAL A 289 -6.59 -10.14 24.22
N ILE A 290 -7.87 -10.15 23.88
CA ILE A 290 -8.71 -11.34 23.95
C ILE A 290 -9.30 -11.60 22.57
N GLY A 291 -9.01 -12.78 22.00
CA GLY A 291 -9.67 -13.26 20.80
C GLY A 291 -11.05 -13.79 21.12
N VAL A 292 -12.07 -13.32 20.42
CA VAL A 292 -13.44 -13.80 20.58
C VAL A 292 -14.06 -14.14 19.25
N ASP A 293 -14.96 -15.16 19.24
CA ASP A 293 -15.56 -15.68 18.03
C ASP A 293 -16.77 -14.84 17.58
N ASP A 294 -17.42 -14.17 18.52
CA ASP A 294 -18.63 -13.38 18.30
C ASP A 294 -18.42 -11.90 18.62
N PRO A 295 -19.21 -11.00 18.03
CA PRO A 295 -19.13 -9.58 18.36
C PRO A 295 -19.58 -9.36 19.81
N VAL A 296 -18.82 -8.57 20.57
CA VAL A 296 -19.19 -8.20 21.95
C VAL A 296 -20.26 -7.10 21.89
N PRO A 297 -21.49 -7.35 22.41
CA PRO A 297 -22.58 -6.38 22.41
C PRO A 297 -22.23 -5.12 23.21
N PRO A 298 -22.84 -3.96 22.91
CA PRO A 298 -22.55 -2.69 23.61
C PRO A 298 -22.82 -2.71 25.13
N ASP A 299 -23.84 -3.44 25.58
CA ASP A 299 -24.18 -3.63 26.99
C ASP A 299 -23.10 -4.44 27.72
N VAL A 300 -22.59 -5.50 27.10
CA VAL A 300 -21.47 -6.30 27.60
C VAL A 300 -20.17 -5.49 27.65
N MET A 301 -19.92 -4.68 26.61
CA MET A 301 -18.80 -3.74 26.62
C MET A 301 -18.90 -2.74 27.78
N ALA A 302 -20.08 -2.20 28.03
CA ALA A 302 -20.33 -1.28 29.14
C ALA A 302 -20.16 -1.98 30.50
N GLU A 303 -20.58 -3.25 30.65
CA GLU A 303 -20.37 -4.05 31.84
C GLU A 303 -18.89 -4.25 32.14
N ILE A 304 -18.09 -4.62 31.11
CA ILE A 304 -16.63 -4.75 31.24
C ILE A 304 -16.01 -3.41 31.66
N GLN A 305 -16.38 -2.31 31.02
CA GLN A 305 -15.87 -0.97 31.30
C GLN A 305 -16.29 -0.46 32.69
N SER A 306 -17.37 -0.99 33.28
CA SER A 306 -17.81 -0.62 34.63
C SER A 306 -16.95 -1.20 35.78
N LEU A 307 -16.10 -2.18 35.46
CA LEU A 307 -15.20 -2.77 36.45
C LEU A 307 -14.17 -1.74 36.93
N SER A 308 -14.03 -1.54 38.23
CA SER A 308 -13.20 -0.47 38.82
C SER A 308 -11.72 -0.50 38.47
N HIS A 309 -11.22 -1.63 37.98
CA HIS A 309 -9.84 -1.85 37.58
C HIS A 309 -9.64 -1.83 36.03
N ILE A 310 -10.69 -1.57 35.28
CA ILE A 310 -10.63 -1.41 33.82
C ILE A 310 -10.65 0.09 33.50
N TYR A 311 -9.65 0.54 32.72
CA TYR A 311 -9.54 1.92 32.31
C TYR A 311 -10.22 2.18 30.97
N ASN A 312 -10.15 1.19 30.06
CA ASN A 312 -10.78 1.25 28.73
C ASN A 312 -10.95 -0.15 28.16
N ALA A 313 -11.97 -0.32 27.32
CA ALA A 313 -12.15 -1.54 26.53
C ALA A 313 -12.60 -1.18 25.12
N ARG A 314 -12.06 -1.87 24.10
CA ARG A 314 -12.35 -1.66 22.68
C ARG A 314 -12.41 -2.97 21.94
N LEU A 315 -13.32 -3.03 20.97
CA LEU A 315 -13.48 -4.19 20.11
C LEU A 315 -13.02 -3.83 18.68
N ALA A 316 -12.11 -4.62 18.12
CA ALA A 316 -11.75 -4.56 16.72
C ALA A 316 -12.42 -5.72 15.98
N ASN A 317 -13.01 -5.42 14.81
CA ASN A 317 -13.54 -6.40 13.89
C ASN A 317 -12.51 -6.69 12.80
N LEU A 318 -12.09 -7.95 12.67
CA LEU A 318 -11.10 -8.38 11.67
C LEU A 318 -11.73 -9.00 10.42
N VAL A 319 -13.03 -9.31 10.43
CA VAL A 319 -13.74 -9.98 9.31
C VAL A 319 -14.06 -9.04 8.16
N SER A 320 -14.11 -7.73 8.38
CA SER A 320 -14.52 -6.73 7.38
C SER A 320 -13.34 -6.24 6.53
#